data_e8477b01049ae5923ec181f632d739d5
#
_entry.id   e8477b01049ae5923ec181f632d739d5
#
_cell.length_a   1.000
_cell.length_b   1.000
_cell.length_c   1.000
_cell.angle_alpha   90.00
_cell.angle_beta   90.00
_cell.angle_gamma   90.00
#
_symmetry.space_group_name_H-M   'P 1'
#
loop_
_entity.id
_entity.type
_entity.pdbx_description
1 polymer ?
#
loop_
_entity_poly.entity_id
_entity_poly.type
_entity_poly.pdbx_seq_one_letter_code
_entity_poly.pdbx_strand_id
1 'polypeptide(L)'
;WTDITPPDLPEGGRVAWIDASPHRPGSAYYAVYRYLLGDYAPYIYRTDDYGQSWTLLTTGDNGIPADWPTRVVREDPDREGLLYAGTEFGLFISFDNGGNWQPFQLNMANVPINDIQVKNKDLVIATQGRAIWILDNVSALHQVTPQMRLSENHLFAPRDGYRTSTAPQLLGPNIDYYLPTPASGAVTLDILDQAGSVVNSYSSAQLASGGGGRGRGGGFGGRGGGAPPPSVTTNTGFNRMVWN
;
A
#
# COMPACT_ATOMS: atom_id res chain seq x y z
N TRP A 1 -21.93 -10.02 -29.53
CA TRP A 1 -20.64 -9.65 -29.00
C TRP A 1 -19.98 -8.66 -29.93
N THR A 2 -19.39 -7.61 -29.39
CA THR A 2 -18.59 -6.62 -30.14
C THR A 2 -17.17 -6.69 -29.63
N ASP A 3 -16.20 -6.68 -30.54
CA ASP A 3 -14.79 -6.56 -30.19
C ASP A 3 -14.52 -5.10 -29.79
N ILE A 4 -13.98 -4.93 -28.58
CA ILE A 4 -13.61 -3.63 -28.01
C ILE A 4 -12.11 -3.52 -27.72
N THR A 5 -11.29 -4.37 -28.34
CA THR A 5 -9.84 -4.33 -28.19
C THR A 5 -9.29 -2.95 -28.59
N PRO A 6 -8.39 -2.33 -27.80
CA PRO A 6 -7.75 -1.07 -28.19
C PRO A 6 -7.06 -1.17 -29.56
N PRO A 7 -7.25 -0.21 -30.44
CA PRO A 7 -6.70 -0.27 -31.78
C PRO A 7 -5.17 -0.16 -31.83
N ASP A 8 -4.56 0.35 -30.77
CA ASP A 8 -3.10 0.51 -30.62
C ASP A 8 -2.43 -0.66 -29.85
N LEU A 9 -3.21 -1.62 -29.33
CA LEU A 9 -2.65 -2.82 -28.72
C LEU A 9 -2.12 -3.75 -29.81
N PRO A 10 -0.81 -4.11 -29.80
CA PRO A 10 -0.27 -5.06 -30.77
C PRO A 10 -0.93 -6.44 -30.66
N GLU A 11 -1.11 -7.11 -31.79
CA GLU A 11 -1.77 -8.41 -31.87
C GLU A 11 -1.10 -9.49 -30.99
N GLY A 12 -1.89 -10.48 -30.55
CA GLY A 12 -1.42 -11.67 -29.84
C GLY A 12 -1.08 -11.43 -28.37
N GLY A 13 -1.47 -10.30 -27.81
CA GLY A 13 -1.37 -10.04 -26.36
C GLY A 13 -2.31 -10.93 -25.56
N ARG A 14 -1.89 -11.32 -24.34
CA ARG A 14 -2.75 -12.00 -23.38
C ARG A 14 -3.30 -11.00 -22.38
N VAL A 15 -4.62 -10.82 -22.37
CA VAL A 15 -5.32 -10.09 -21.31
C VAL A 15 -5.19 -10.90 -20.03
N ALA A 16 -4.44 -10.38 -19.07
CA ALA A 16 -4.20 -11.05 -17.80
C ALA A 16 -5.28 -10.71 -16.78
N TRP A 17 -5.75 -9.45 -16.80
CA TRP A 17 -6.72 -8.95 -15.84
C TRP A 17 -7.62 -7.88 -16.43
N ILE A 18 -8.90 -7.89 -16.03
CA ILE A 18 -9.87 -6.83 -16.29
C ILE A 18 -10.50 -6.44 -14.95
N ASP A 19 -10.52 -5.15 -14.65
CA ASP A 19 -11.09 -4.58 -13.43
C ASP A 19 -12.07 -3.46 -13.78
N ALA A 20 -13.33 -3.65 -13.40
CA ALA A 20 -14.34 -2.59 -13.57
C ALA A 20 -14.18 -1.57 -12.43
N SER A 21 -14.21 -0.28 -12.76
CA SER A 21 -14.15 0.77 -11.74
C SER A 21 -15.32 0.64 -10.75
N PRO A 22 -15.05 0.60 -9.44
CA PRO A 22 -16.10 0.62 -8.43
C PRO A 22 -16.74 2.01 -8.28
N HIS A 23 -16.14 3.06 -8.86
CA HIS A 23 -16.56 4.44 -8.69
C HIS A 23 -17.31 5.02 -9.89
N ARG A 24 -16.98 4.56 -11.10
CA ARG A 24 -17.50 5.16 -12.35
C ARG A 24 -18.12 4.11 -13.27
N PRO A 25 -19.42 4.19 -13.54
CA PRO A 25 -20.05 3.37 -14.59
C PRO A 25 -19.38 3.60 -15.95
N GLY A 26 -19.12 2.52 -16.69
CA GLY A 26 -18.48 2.58 -18.01
C GLY A 26 -16.96 2.62 -17.97
N SER A 27 -16.37 2.80 -16.78
CA SER A 27 -14.92 2.76 -16.63
C SER A 27 -14.43 1.37 -16.26
N ALA A 28 -13.36 0.97 -16.91
CA ALA A 28 -12.64 -0.28 -16.61
C ALA A 28 -11.17 -0.15 -16.96
N TYR A 29 -10.39 -0.97 -16.30
CA TYR A 29 -8.95 -1.10 -16.54
C TYR A 29 -8.66 -2.52 -16.97
N TYR A 30 -7.63 -2.71 -17.81
CA TYR A 30 -7.11 -4.04 -18.04
C TYR A 30 -5.60 -4.04 -18.24
N ALA A 31 -4.99 -5.16 -17.84
CA ALA A 31 -3.57 -5.41 -18.00
C ALA A 31 -3.34 -6.50 -19.06
N VAL A 32 -2.37 -6.27 -19.93
CA VAL A 32 -1.98 -7.20 -20.97
C VAL A 32 -0.48 -7.45 -20.89
N TYR A 33 -0.07 -8.67 -21.10
CA TYR A 33 1.34 -8.99 -21.30
C TYR A 33 1.59 -9.71 -22.63
N ARG A 34 2.77 -9.45 -23.20
CA ARG A 34 3.21 -9.97 -24.48
C ARG A 34 4.62 -10.56 -24.43
N TYR A 35 5.19 -10.72 -23.23
CA TYR A 35 6.58 -11.21 -23.08
C TYR A 35 6.82 -12.57 -23.73
N LEU A 36 5.77 -13.42 -23.85
CA LEU A 36 5.85 -14.70 -24.58
C LEU A 36 6.09 -14.52 -26.09
N LEU A 37 5.87 -13.32 -26.63
CA LEU A 37 6.10 -12.92 -28.01
C LEU A 37 7.38 -12.07 -28.15
N GLY A 38 8.19 -11.97 -27.07
CA GLY A 38 9.40 -11.14 -27.06
C GLY A 38 9.14 -9.64 -26.87
N ASP A 39 7.92 -9.25 -26.52
CA ASP A 39 7.54 -7.87 -26.25
C ASP A 39 7.36 -7.69 -24.74
N TYR A 40 8.24 -6.92 -24.12
CA TYR A 40 8.31 -6.70 -22.68
C TYR A 40 7.68 -5.39 -22.24
N ALA A 41 7.05 -4.63 -23.14
CA ALA A 41 6.42 -3.36 -22.79
C ALA A 41 5.26 -3.56 -21.80
N PRO A 42 5.08 -2.62 -20.85
CA PRO A 42 3.94 -2.63 -19.94
C PRO A 42 2.69 -2.14 -20.67
N TYR A 43 1.59 -2.87 -20.52
CA TYR A 43 0.31 -2.52 -21.12
C TYR A 43 -0.78 -2.50 -20.05
N ILE A 44 -1.13 -1.31 -19.57
CA ILE A 44 -2.35 -1.07 -18.80
C ILE A 44 -3.19 -0.06 -19.55
N TYR A 45 -4.41 -0.43 -19.87
CA TYR A 45 -5.36 0.44 -20.56
C TYR A 45 -6.54 0.78 -19.65
N ARG A 46 -7.10 1.97 -19.86
CA ARG A 46 -8.35 2.43 -19.26
C ARG A 46 -9.35 2.81 -20.34
N THR A 47 -10.60 2.43 -20.14
CA THR A 47 -11.76 2.99 -20.82
C THR A 47 -12.62 3.74 -19.82
N ASP A 48 -13.35 4.76 -20.26
CA ASP A 48 -14.33 5.50 -19.50
C ASP A 48 -15.71 5.51 -20.19
N ASP A 49 -15.87 4.74 -21.28
CA ASP A 49 -17.03 4.76 -22.19
C ASP A 49 -17.45 3.36 -22.67
N TYR A 50 -17.34 2.37 -21.78
CA TYR A 50 -17.68 0.96 -22.08
C TYR A 50 -16.82 0.34 -23.20
N GLY A 51 -15.57 0.79 -23.37
CA GLY A 51 -14.66 0.25 -24.35
C GLY A 51 -14.74 0.86 -25.75
N GLN A 52 -15.46 1.98 -25.92
CA GLN A 52 -15.50 2.69 -27.21
C GLN A 52 -14.17 3.40 -27.49
N SER A 53 -13.51 3.88 -26.44
CA SER A 53 -12.16 4.42 -26.50
C SER A 53 -11.27 3.90 -25.36
N TRP A 54 -9.97 3.92 -25.58
CA TRP A 54 -8.97 3.43 -24.64
C TRP A 54 -7.80 4.40 -24.48
N THR A 55 -7.30 4.49 -23.27
CA THR A 55 -6.11 5.26 -22.95
C THR A 55 -5.05 4.33 -22.39
N LEU A 56 -3.85 4.30 -22.95
CA LEU A 56 -2.69 3.60 -22.40
C LEU A 56 -2.17 4.37 -21.19
N LEU A 57 -2.11 3.71 -20.04
CA LEU A 57 -1.66 4.28 -18.76
C LEU A 57 -0.20 4.01 -18.43
N THR A 58 0.49 3.22 -19.26
CA THR A 58 1.89 2.84 -19.05
C THR A 58 2.69 3.20 -20.28
N THR A 59 3.40 4.34 -20.22
CA THR A 59 4.18 4.86 -21.35
C THR A 59 5.65 4.43 -21.31
N GLY A 60 6.06 3.75 -20.22
CA GLY A 60 7.43 3.30 -20.01
C GLY A 60 8.35 4.36 -19.39
N ASP A 61 7.89 5.62 -19.30
CA ASP A 61 8.59 6.77 -18.70
C ASP A 61 7.79 7.44 -17.56
N ASN A 62 6.56 6.99 -17.31
CA ASN A 62 5.70 7.52 -16.26
C ASN A 62 5.75 6.70 -14.95
N GLY A 63 6.85 5.96 -14.71
CA GLY A 63 7.16 5.30 -13.46
C GLY A 63 7.24 3.78 -13.52
N ILE A 64 6.44 3.09 -14.35
CA ILE A 64 6.67 1.67 -14.67
C ILE A 64 7.67 1.62 -15.81
N PRO A 65 8.83 0.91 -15.66
CA PRO A 65 9.84 0.82 -16.70
C PRO A 65 9.32 0.20 -18.01
N ALA A 66 9.88 0.62 -19.14
CA ALA A 66 9.43 0.22 -20.46
C ALA A 66 9.59 -1.28 -20.79
N ASP A 67 10.37 -2.00 -19.99
CA ASP A 67 10.65 -3.44 -20.13
C ASP A 67 10.05 -4.28 -18.97
N TRP A 68 9.03 -3.76 -18.26
CA TRP A 68 8.39 -4.44 -17.16
C TRP A 68 6.94 -4.83 -17.48
N PRO A 69 6.70 -6.01 -18.04
CA PRO A 69 5.36 -6.48 -18.39
C PRO A 69 4.40 -6.43 -17.21
N THR A 70 3.20 -5.93 -17.47
CA THR A 70 2.14 -5.83 -16.45
C THR A 70 1.27 -7.07 -16.43
N ARG A 71 0.80 -7.48 -15.25
CA ARG A 71 -0.04 -8.66 -15.05
C ARG A 71 -1.42 -8.32 -14.49
N VAL A 72 -1.50 -7.34 -13.63
CA VAL A 72 -2.72 -6.97 -12.94
C VAL A 72 -2.76 -5.46 -12.71
N VAL A 73 -3.95 -4.90 -12.77
CA VAL A 73 -4.28 -3.55 -12.33
C VAL A 73 -5.53 -3.61 -11.48
N ARG A 74 -5.60 -2.81 -10.43
CA ARG A 74 -6.74 -2.75 -9.53
C ARG A 74 -6.99 -1.32 -9.10
N GLU A 75 -8.23 -0.85 -9.21
CA GLU A 75 -8.65 0.41 -8.58
C GLU A 75 -9.07 0.16 -7.12
N ASP A 76 -8.65 1.06 -6.23
CA ASP A 76 -9.02 0.99 -4.82
C ASP A 76 -10.53 1.24 -4.64
N PRO A 77 -11.27 0.38 -3.93
CA PRO A 77 -12.72 0.52 -3.79
C PRO A 77 -13.14 1.68 -2.89
N ASP A 78 -12.24 2.21 -2.06
CA ASP A 78 -12.51 3.29 -1.11
C ASP A 78 -11.97 4.66 -1.59
N ARG A 79 -11.14 4.67 -2.65
CA ARG A 79 -10.56 5.90 -3.21
C ARG A 79 -10.48 5.87 -4.74
N GLU A 80 -11.29 6.69 -5.38
CA GLU A 80 -11.26 6.87 -6.82
C GLU A 80 -9.88 7.34 -7.31
N GLY A 81 -9.39 6.73 -8.40
CA GLY A 81 -8.13 7.07 -9.04
C GLY A 81 -6.88 6.60 -8.29
N LEU A 82 -7.01 5.91 -7.16
CA LEU A 82 -5.92 5.18 -6.53
C LEU A 82 -5.82 3.81 -7.18
N LEU A 83 -4.72 3.57 -7.91
CA LEU A 83 -4.51 2.33 -8.63
C LEU A 83 -3.31 1.57 -8.09
N TYR A 84 -3.41 0.25 -8.11
CA TYR A 84 -2.30 -0.67 -7.86
C TYR A 84 -2.02 -1.47 -9.13
N ALA A 85 -0.74 -1.61 -9.49
CA ALA A 85 -0.33 -2.40 -10.65
C ALA A 85 0.73 -3.42 -10.27
N GLY A 86 0.49 -4.66 -10.66
CA GLY A 86 1.45 -5.76 -10.54
C GLY A 86 2.15 -6.03 -11.86
N THR A 87 3.47 -6.14 -11.80
CA THR A 87 4.33 -6.44 -12.95
C THR A 87 5.04 -7.78 -12.77
N GLU A 88 5.87 -8.18 -13.74
CA GLU A 88 6.79 -9.32 -13.61
C GLU A 88 7.84 -9.14 -12.51
N PHE A 89 8.10 -7.89 -12.07
CA PHE A 89 9.23 -7.59 -11.18
C PHE A 89 8.83 -6.85 -9.92
N GLY A 90 7.53 -6.59 -9.69
CA GLY A 90 7.08 -5.94 -8.46
C GLY A 90 5.78 -5.18 -8.57
N LEU A 91 5.50 -4.44 -7.48
CA LEU A 91 4.27 -3.71 -7.26
C LEU A 91 4.48 -2.20 -7.45
N PHE A 92 3.50 -1.55 -8.08
CA PHE A 92 3.43 -0.11 -8.27
C PHE A 92 2.10 0.45 -7.76
N ILE A 93 2.11 1.74 -7.45
CA ILE A 93 0.94 2.51 -7.02
C ILE A 93 0.84 3.81 -7.83
N SER A 94 -0.38 4.22 -8.14
CA SER A 94 -0.68 5.52 -8.74
C SER A 94 -1.76 6.22 -7.92
N PHE A 95 -1.59 7.52 -7.66
CA PHE A 95 -2.54 8.36 -6.94
C PHE A 95 -3.33 9.30 -7.86
N ASP A 96 -3.11 9.22 -9.16
CA ASP A 96 -3.61 10.13 -10.18
C ASP A 96 -4.21 9.39 -11.39
N ASN A 97 -4.87 8.26 -11.10
CA ASN A 97 -5.60 7.48 -12.10
C ASN A 97 -4.70 6.93 -13.23
N GLY A 98 -3.46 6.56 -12.91
CA GLY A 98 -2.49 5.98 -13.83
C GLY A 98 -1.65 7.00 -14.59
N GLY A 99 -1.77 8.30 -14.27
CA GLY A 99 -0.94 9.33 -14.89
C GLY A 99 0.53 9.19 -14.53
N ASN A 100 0.81 8.88 -13.26
CA ASN A 100 2.16 8.59 -12.76
C ASN A 100 2.14 7.37 -11.83
N TRP A 101 3.16 6.54 -11.96
CA TRP A 101 3.34 5.34 -11.15
C TRP A 101 4.57 5.47 -10.25
N GLN A 102 4.50 4.87 -9.06
CA GLN A 102 5.59 4.84 -8.09
C GLN A 102 5.82 3.41 -7.64
N PRO A 103 7.07 2.96 -7.46
CA PRO A 103 7.35 1.67 -6.84
C PRO A 103 6.70 1.57 -5.47
N PHE A 104 6.00 0.47 -5.21
CA PHE A 104 5.34 0.20 -3.93
C PHE A 104 5.75 -1.16 -3.37
N GLN A 105 7.01 -1.51 -3.56
CA GLN A 105 7.57 -2.82 -3.25
C GLN A 105 7.62 -3.11 -1.75
N LEU A 106 7.79 -2.07 -0.91
CA LEU A 106 7.99 -2.21 0.53
C LEU A 106 9.10 -3.23 0.85
N ASN A 107 8.79 -4.23 1.69
CA ASN A 107 9.71 -5.32 2.04
C ASN A 107 9.50 -6.61 1.25
N MET A 108 8.67 -6.59 0.20
CA MET A 108 8.49 -7.74 -0.69
C MET A 108 9.72 -7.96 -1.56
N ALA A 109 10.01 -9.24 -1.86
CA ALA A 109 11.00 -9.58 -2.88
C ALA A 109 10.52 -9.15 -4.29
N ASN A 110 11.46 -8.92 -5.20
CA ASN A 110 11.14 -8.69 -6.61
C ASN A 110 10.68 -10.02 -7.23
N VAL A 111 9.38 -10.14 -7.43
CA VAL A 111 8.72 -11.34 -7.96
C VAL A 111 7.51 -10.91 -8.79
N PRO A 112 7.06 -11.75 -9.74
CA PRO A 112 5.84 -11.50 -10.46
C PRO A 112 4.61 -11.39 -9.52
N ILE A 113 3.81 -10.36 -9.73
CA ILE A 113 2.55 -10.15 -9.01
C ILE A 113 1.40 -10.66 -9.86
N ASN A 114 0.75 -11.72 -9.42
CA ASN A 114 -0.29 -12.38 -10.19
C ASN A 114 -1.69 -11.82 -9.96
N ASP A 115 -1.97 -11.36 -8.74
CA ASP A 115 -3.27 -10.77 -8.38
C ASP A 115 -3.12 -9.77 -7.23
N ILE A 116 -4.03 -8.81 -7.18
CA ILE A 116 -4.13 -7.80 -6.15
C ILE A 116 -5.59 -7.68 -5.75
N GLN A 117 -5.88 -7.68 -4.45
CA GLN A 117 -7.21 -7.43 -3.90
C GLN A 117 -7.14 -6.41 -2.78
N VAL A 118 -8.06 -5.45 -2.79
CA VAL A 118 -8.27 -4.55 -1.65
C VAL A 118 -9.51 -5.03 -0.91
N LYS A 119 -9.35 -5.45 0.34
CA LYS A 119 -10.45 -5.96 1.15
C LYS A 119 -10.38 -5.42 2.56
N ASN A 120 -11.46 -4.78 3.02
CA ASN A 120 -11.54 -4.18 4.36
C ASN A 120 -10.37 -3.23 4.66
N LYS A 121 -9.91 -2.48 3.66
CA LYS A 121 -8.73 -1.60 3.72
C LYS A 121 -7.40 -2.33 3.95
N ASP A 122 -7.33 -3.61 3.65
CA ASP A 122 -6.09 -4.37 3.58
C ASP A 122 -5.76 -4.67 2.11
N LEU A 123 -4.49 -4.56 1.73
CA LEU A 123 -4.03 -4.89 0.38
C LEU A 123 -3.45 -6.31 0.39
N VAL A 124 -4.11 -7.20 -0.33
CA VAL A 124 -3.71 -8.61 -0.46
C VAL A 124 -3.07 -8.82 -1.82
N ILE A 125 -1.85 -9.34 -1.85
CA ILE A 125 -1.02 -9.46 -3.03
C ILE A 125 -0.63 -10.92 -3.23
N ALA A 126 -1.06 -11.52 -4.33
CA ALA A 126 -0.66 -12.86 -4.72
C ALA A 126 0.59 -12.81 -5.61
N THR A 127 1.66 -13.48 -5.18
CA THR A 127 2.93 -13.50 -5.90
C THR A 127 3.21 -14.84 -6.53
N GLN A 128 4.03 -14.87 -7.55
CA GLN A 128 4.52 -16.13 -8.12
C GLN A 128 5.74 -16.62 -7.32
N GLY A 129 5.55 -17.70 -6.57
CA GLY A 129 6.65 -18.39 -5.86
C GLY A 129 7.04 -17.80 -4.51
N ARG A 130 6.36 -16.75 -4.02
CA ARG A 130 6.61 -16.14 -2.70
C ARG A 130 5.34 -15.96 -1.86
N ALA A 131 4.36 -16.84 -2.05
CA ALA A 131 3.10 -16.89 -1.32
C ALA A 131 2.25 -15.60 -1.46
N ILE A 132 1.36 -15.36 -0.51
CA ILE A 132 0.48 -14.20 -0.43
C ILE A 132 1.05 -13.24 0.60
N TRP A 133 1.09 -11.97 0.26
CA TRP A 133 1.49 -10.88 1.12
C TRP A 133 0.27 -10.03 1.47
N ILE A 134 0.22 -9.56 2.71
CA ILE A 134 -0.85 -8.69 3.18
C ILE A 134 -0.22 -7.44 3.77
N LEU A 135 -0.61 -6.27 3.24
CA LEU A 135 -0.35 -4.99 3.87
C LEU A 135 -1.61 -4.59 4.65
N ASP A 136 -1.53 -4.75 5.96
CA ASP A 136 -2.63 -4.38 6.85
C ASP A 136 -2.85 -2.88 6.85
N ASN A 137 -4.07 -2.48 6.65
CA ASN A 137 -4.55 -1.11 6.75
C ASN A 137 -3.87 -0.11 5.78
N VAL A 138 -4.46 0.06 4.61
CA VAL A 138 -4.06 1.07 3.62
C VAL A 138 -4.82 2.40 3.75
N SER A 139 -5.58 2.60 4.83
CA SER A 139 -6.42 3.80 5.01
C SER A 139 -5.65 5.12 4.99
N ALA A 140 -4.37 5.10 5.36
CA ALA A 140 -3.50 6.26 5.21
C ALA A 140 -3.30 6.66 3.74
N LEU A 141 -3.24 5.68 2.82
CA LEU A 141 -3.10 5.95 1.38
C LEU A 141 -4.33 6.66 0.81
N HIS A 142 -5.51 6.40 1.39
CA HIS A 142 -6.75 7.09 0.99
C HIS A 142 -6.73 8.59 1.30
N GLN A 143 -5.91 9.03 2.26
CA GLN A 143 -5.82 10.39 2.73
C GLN A 143 -4.66 11.18 2.10
N VAL A 144 -3.77 10.52 1.36
CA VAL A 144 -2.64 11.18 0.68
C VAL A 144 -3.13 12.11 -0.40
N THR A 145 -2.79 13.39 -0.29
CA THR A 145 -3.06 14.39 -1.33
C THR A 145 -1.75 14.93 -1.91
N PRO A 146 -1.75 15.50 -3.12
CA PRO A 146 -0.55 16.14 -3.68
C PRO A 146 0.05 17.20 -2.76
N GLN A 147 -0.81 17.94 -2.03
CA GLN A 147 -0.41 19.01 -1.12
C GLN A 147 0.34 18.48 0.12
N MET A 148 -0.01 17.28 0.61
CA MET A 148 0.63 16.67 1.78
C MET A 148 2.10 16.32 1.57
N ARG A 149 2.53 16.14 0.34
CA ARG A 149 3.92 15.72 0.02
C ARG A 149 4.95 16.84 0.22
N LEU A 150 4.52 18.07 0.47
CA LEU A 150 5.39 19.22 0.19
C LEU A 150 5.84 20.03 1.39
N SER A 151 5.27 19.94 2.61
CA SER A 151 5.65 20.92 3.62
C SER A 151 5.49 20.60 5.09
N GLU A 152 4.64 19.69 5.54
CA GLU A 152 4.32 19.58 6.96
C GLU A 152 4.22 18.14 7.48
N ASN A 153 4.46 17.98 8.78
CA ASN A 153 4.14 16.74 9.48
C ASN A 153 2.63 16.48 9.41
N HIS A 154 2.26 15.24 9.11
CA HIS A 154 0.84 14.88 9.00
C HIS A 154 0.52 13.63 9.81
N LEU A 155 -0.54 13.70 10.60
CA LEU A 155 -1.13 12.56 11.30
C LEU A 155 -2.37 12.10 10.54
N PHE A 156 -2.35 10.86 10.07
CA PHE A 156 -3.50 10.28 9.36
C PHE A 156 -4.58 9.86 10.36
N ALA A 157 -5.84 10.05 9.99
CA ALA A 157 -6.96 9.51 10.75
C ALA A 157 -6.86 7.97 10.76
N PRO A 158 -6.73 7.34 11.94
CA PRO A 158 -6.63 5.89 12.02
C PRO A 158 -7.98 5.23 11.68
N ARG A 159 -7.91 3.97 11.24
CA ARG A 159 -9.10 3.10 11.16
C ARG A 159 -9.58 2.77 12.56
N ASP A 160 -10.91 2.61 12.73
CA ASP A 160 -11.49 2.13 13.96
C ASP A 160 -10.88 0.80 14.40
N GLY A 161 -10.47 0.72 15.65
CA GLY A 161 -9.95 -0.49 16.27
C GLY A 161 -11.01 -1.15 17.14
N TYR A 162 -11.11 -2.48 17.08
CA TYR A 162 -12.01 -3.26 17.91
C TYR A 162 -11.24 -3.97 19.00
N ARG A 163 -11.62 -3.74 20.26
CA ARG A 163 -11.08 -4.50 21.38
C ARG A 163 -11.92 -5.76 21.58
N THR A 164 -11.30 -6.92 21.51
CA THR A 164 -11.95 -8.21 21.78
C THR A 164 -11.37 -8.82 23.06
N SER A 165 -12.22 -9.46 23.85
CA SER A 165 -11.78 -10.18 25.05
C SER A 165 -11.43 -11.65 24.82
N THR A 166 -11.73 -12.18 23.62
CA THR A 166 -11.70 -13.63 23.34
C THR A 166 -10.70 -14.02 22.25
N ALA A 167 -10.18 -13.08 21.48
CA ALA A 167 -9.13 -13.35 20.50
C ALA A 167 -7.75 -13.06 21.11
N PRO A 168 -6.69 -13.82 20.74
CA PRO A 168 -5.33 -13.33 20.98
C PRO A 168 -5.24 -11.94 20.42
N GLN A 169 -4.61 -11.02 21.12
CA GLN A 169 -4.48 -9.63 20.69
C GLN A 169 -3.90 -9.61 19.28
N LEU A 170 -4.78 -9.56 18.31
CA LEU A 170 -4.43 -9.10 16.99
C LEU A 170 -3.94 -7.68 17.18
N LEU A 171 -2.91 -7.31 16.45
CA LEU A 171 -2.30 -5.99 16.51
C LEU A 171 -3.39 -4.90 16.65
N GLY A 172 -3.21 -4.01 17.60
CA GLY A 172 -4.15 -2.89 17.85
C GLY A 172 -4.22 -1.94 16.65
N PRO A 173 -5.01 -0.86 16.74
CA PRO A 173 -5.14 0.10 15.67
C PRO A 173 -3.79 0.69 15.27
N ASN A 174 -3.57 0.77 13.94
CA ASN A 174 -2.40 1.41 13.37
C ASN A 174 -2.60 2.92 13.39
N ILE A 175 -1.59 3.63 13.88
CA ILE A 175 -1.51 5.09 13.86
C ILE A 175 -0.40 5.44 12.87
N ASP A 176 -0.80 5.96 11.72
CA ASP A 176 0.12 6.33 10.63
C ASP A 176 0.37 7.83 10.64
N TYR A 177 1.62 8.24 10.42
CA TYR A 177 2.00 9.64 10.30
C TYR A 177 3.12 9.83 9.29
N TYR A 178 3.21 11.02 8.74
CA TYR A 178 4.20 11.39 7.73
C TYR A 178 5.12 12.50 8.25
N LEU A 179 6.40 12.31 8.05
CA LEU A 179 7.44 13.31 8.36
C LEU A 179 8.16 13.65 7.05
N PRO A 180 8.07 14.90 6.54
CA PRO A 180 8.75 15.30 5.29
C PRO A 180 10.27 15.30 5.42
N THR A 181 10.77 15.52 6.62
CA THR A 181 12.19 15.49 6.99
C THR A 181 12.38 14.70 8.28
N PRO A 182 13.58 14.19 8.56
CA PRO A 182 13.87 13.57 9.85
C PRO A 182 13.53 14.53 10.98
N ALA A 183 12.87 14.04 12.02
CA ALA A 183 12.55 14.87 13.18
C ALA A 183 13.85 15.35 13.85
N SER A 184 13.96 16.66 14.10
CA SER A 184 15.11 17.27 14.81
C SER A 184 15.07 17.04 16.32
N GLY A 185 13.98 16.49 16.85
CA GLY A 185 13.75 16.20 18.25
C GLY A 185 12.88 14.97 18.45
N ALA A 186 12.47 14.73 19.69
CA ALA A 186 11.56 13.63 20.01
C ALA A 186 10.19 13.87 19.38
N VAL A 187 9.66 12.85 18.73
CA VAL A 187 8.24 12.78 18.27
C VAL A 187 7.44 12.15 19.39
N THR A 188 6.32 12.81 19.77
CA THR A 188 5.38 12.29 20.78
C THR A 188 4.01 12.08 20.14
N LEU A 189 3.39 10.95 20.44
CA LEU A 189 2.02 10.62 20.08
C LEU A 189 1.19 10.47 21.35
N ASP A 190 0.18 11.31 21.51
CA ASP A 190 -0.74 11.28 22.62
C ASP A 190 -2.07 10.65 22.21
N ILE A 191 -2.52 9.67 22.98
CA ILE A 191 -3.85 9.09 22.84
C ILE A 191 -4.77 9.85 23.79
N LEU A 192 -5.82 10.43 23.23
CA LEU A 192 -6.77 11.24 23.99
C LEU A 192 -8.09 10.51 24.15
N ASP A 193 -8.79 10.79 25.25
CA ASP A 193 -10.18 10.39 25.41
C ASP A 193 -11.14 11.38 24.69
N GLN A 194 -12.42 11.11 24.75
CA GLN A 194 -13.45 11.98 24.14
C GLN A 194 -13.49 13.40 24.73
N ALA A 195 -13.01 13.58 25.96
CA ALA A 195 -12.93 14.88 26.63
C ALA A 195 -11.63 15.64 26.28
N GLY A 196 -10.72 15.03 25.51
CA GLY A 196 -9.42 15.58 25.16
C GLY A 196 -8.33 15.37 26.21
N SER A 197 -8.59 14.55 27.24
CA SER A 197 -7.60 14.22 28.25
C SER A 197 -6.64 13.13 27.75
N VAL A 198 -5.35 13.26 28.05
CA VAL A 198 -4.35 12.27 27.66
C VAL A 198 -4.56 10.98 28.45
N VAL A 199 -4.87 9.90 27.73
CA VAL A 199 -4.99 8.53 28.28
C VAL A 199 -3.63 7.84 28.29
N ASN A 200 -2.84 8.05 27.22
CA ASN A 200 -1.50 7.49 27.12
C ASN A 200 -0.62 8.36 26.20
N SER A 201 0.70 8.31 26.42
CA SER A 201 1.67 9.08 25.65
C SER A 201 2.86 8.21 25.28
N TYR A 202 3.26 8.26 24.01
CA TYR A 202 4.39 7.49 23.46
C TYR A 202 5.40 8.44 22.84
N SER A 203 6.68 8.26 23.17
CA SER A 203 7.75 9.14 22.66
C SER A 203 8.88 8.35 22.05
N SER A 204 9.42 8.85 20.93
CA SER A 204 10.61 8.29 20.30
C SER A 204 11.86 8.36 21.17
N ALA A 205 11.90 9.28 22.16
CA ALA A 205 13.00 9.37 23.13
C ALA A 205 13.04 8.19 24.11
N GLN A 206 11.91 7.51 24.36
CA GLN A 206 11.87 6.35 25.27
C GLN A 206 12.62 5.13 24.72
N LEU A 207 12.75 5.01 23.41
CA LEU A 207 13.55 3.94 22.78
C LEU A 207 15.06 4.13 23.00
N ALA A 208 15.53 5.37 23.09
CA ALA A 208 16.93 5.68 23.30
C ALA A 208 17.41 5.37 24.73
N SER A 209 16.51 5.33 25.70
CA SER A 209 16.84 5.08 27.14
C SER A 209 16.75 3.61 27.55
N GLY A 210 16.13 2.73 26.73
CA GLY A 210 15.94 1.28 27.04
C GLY A 210 17.16 0.39 26.74
N GLY A 211 18.26 0.90 26.22
CA GLY A 211 19.44 0.16 25.77
C GLY A 211 20.52 -0.12 26.82
N GLY A 212 20.27 0.00 28.12
CA GLY A 212 21.34 -0.06 29.13
C GLY A 212 21.04 -0.81 30.43
N GLY A 213 20.31 -1.92 30.40
CA GLY A 213 20.08 -2.77 31.57
C GLY A 213 20.74 -4.14 31.44
N ARG A 214 22.05 -4.27 31.73
CA ARG A 214 22.70 -5.56 31.99
C ARG A 214 22.20 -6.12 33.31
N GLY A 215 21.02 -6.76 33.32
CA GLY A 215 20.52 -7.59 34.39
C GLY A 215 20.95 -9.04 34.17
N ARG A 216 22.02 -9.47 34.86
CA ARG A 216 22.46 -10.85 34.95
C ARG A 216 21.53 -11.55 35.93
N GLY A 217 20.61 -12.37 35.40
CA GLY A 217 19.71 -13.17 36.21
C GLY A 217 19.10 -14.28 35.35
N GLY A 218 19.64 -15.51 35.50
CA GLY A 218 19.13 -16.70 34.84
C GLY A 218 17.76 -17.07 35.41
N GLY A 219 16.81 -17.34 34.53
CA GLY A 219 15.49 -17.89 34.84
C GLY A 219 14.91 -18.50 33.58
N PHE A 220 14.96 -19.83 33.51
CA PHE A 220 14.20 -20.59 32.53
C PHE A 220 12.70 -20.47 32.85
N GLY A 221 11.88 -20.08 31.91
CA GLY A 221 10.44 -20.28 31.99
C GLY A 221 9.61 -19.06 31.56
N GLY A 222 8.93 -19.18 30.43
CA GLY A 222 7.86 -18.28 30.04
C GLY A 222 7.82 -18.00 28.55
N ARG A 223 7.25 -18.91 27.75
CA ARG A 223 6.76 -18.62 26.40
C ARG A 223 5.51 -17.73 26.54
N GLY A 224 5.72 -16.46 26.73
CA GLY A 224 4.73 -15.43 26.59
C GLY A 224 5.27 -14.43 25.57
N GLY A 225 5.05 -14.68 24.28
CA GLY A 225 5.35 -13.72 23.22
C GLY A 225 4.35 -12.56 23.29
N GLY A 226 4.55 -11.64 24.25
CA GLY A 226 3.86 -10.36 24.24
C GLY A 226 4.27 -9.58 23.00
N ALA A 227 3.32 -8.88 22.37
CA ALA A 227 3.66 -7.95 21.29
C ALA A 227 4.71 -6.94 21.78
N PRO A 228 5.67 -6.55 20.93
CA PRO A 228 6.64 -5.53 21.32
C PRO A 228 5.89 -4.25 21.72
N PRO A 229 6.42 -3.47 22.69
CA PRO A 229 5.79 -2.22 23.10
C PRO A 229 5.68 -1.28 21.90
N PRO A 230 4.60 -0.47 21.81
CA PRO A 230 4.42 0.52 20.78
C PRO A 230 5.64 1.45 20.68
N SER A 231 6.17 1.62 19.49
CA SER A 231 7.35 2.44 19.25
C SER A 231 7.07 3.55 18.25
N VAL A 232 7.45 4.79 18.62
CA VAL A 232 7.35 5.97 17.77
C VAL A 232 8.66 6.13 17.01
N THR A 233 8.62 6.12 15.67
CA THR A 233 9.78 6.28 14.79
C THR A 233 9.92 7.72 14.31
N THR A 234 11.11 8.10 13.82
CA THR A 234 11.43 9.47 13.38
C THR A 234 11.96 9.51 11.94
N ASN A 235 11.63 8.48 11.15
CA ASN A 235 12.11 8.35 9.78
C ASN A 235 11.41 9.35 8.85
N THR A 236 12.14 9.84 7.85
CA THR A 236 11.53 10.58 6.74
C THR A 236 10.52 9.69 6.02
N GLY A 237 9.38 10.26 5.64
CA GLY A 237 8.30 9.55 4.95
C GLY A 237 7.26 8.99 5.91
N PHE A 238 6.64 7.89 5.52
CA PHE A 238 5.61 7.22 6.30
C PHE A 238 6.19 6.48 7.51
N ASN A 239 5.55 6.69 8.63
CA ASN A 239 5.83 6.02 9.90
C ASN A 239 4.54 5.38 10.42
N ARG A 240 4.67 4.26 11.13
CA ARG A 240 3.53 3.54 11.72
C ARG A 240 3.84 3.15 13.15
N MET A 241 2.91 3.43 14.04
CA MET A 241 2.87 2.90 15.40
C MET A 241 1.64 1.98 15.53
N VAL A 242 1.81 0.81 16.11
CA VAL A 242 0.70 -0.07 16.46
C VAL A 242 0.39 0.16 17.94
N TRP A 243 -0.85 0.60 18.23
CA TRP A 243 -1.29 0.82 19.60
C TRP A 243 -1.93 -0.47 20.15
N ASN A 244 -1.39 -1.02 21.25
CA ASN A 244 -1.84 -2.26 21.91
C ASN A 244 -2.55 -1.96 23.22
#